data_4e9beee6af5e01898c2b5b5b9af519cd
#
_entry.id   4e9beee6af5e01898c2b5b5b9af519cd
#
_cell.length_a   1.000
_cell.length_b   1.000
_cell.length_c   1.000
_cell.angle_alpha   90.00
_cell.angle_beta   90.00
_cell.angle_gamma   90.00
#
_symmetry.space_group_name_H-M   'P 1'
#
loop_
_entity.id
_entity.type
_entity.pdbx_description
1 polymer ?
#
loop_
_entity_poly.entity_id
_entity_poly.type
_entity_poly.pdbx_seq_one_letter_code
_entity_poly.pdbx_strand_id
1 'polypeptide(L)'
;MKLKKILSLVLAGVMALSVTGCVNQHPEETGSTNANESGEVRLVATSPAVAQICNRLNLDLVGICQSTSELPERYDGVTTVGMAMNPDLEIIKSLDPDYILSPATLQNDLQPKYASIGVSSLFLNLKSIEGMYASIEGLGEKFGRE
;
A
#
# COMPACT_ATOMS: atom_id res chain seq x y z
N MET A 1 15.96 54.61 -40.31
CA MET A 1 14.85 53.63 -40.26
C MET A 1 15.27 52.17 -40.56
N LYS A 2 16.55 51.87 -40.54
CA LYS A 2 17.02 50.49 -40.83
C LYS A 2 17.59 49.74 -39.64
N LEU A 3 17.59 50.35 -38.47
CA LEU A 3 18.18 49.77 -37.25
C LEU A 3 17.21 48.94 -36.40
N LYS A 4 15.89 49.10 -36.61
CA LYS A 4 14.86 48.36 -35.85
C LYS A 4 14.57 46.96 -36.36
N LYS A 5 15.06 46.59 -37.54
CA LYS A 5 14.83 45.26 -38.12
C LYS A 5 15.92 44.23 -37.80
N ILE A 6 17.04 44.66 -37.27
CA ILE A 6 18.18 43.77 -36.96
C ILE A 6 18.08 43.25 -35.52
N LEU A 7 17.37 43.98 -34.66
CA LEU A 7 17.21 43.57 -33.23
C LEU A 7 16.19 42.49 -33.00
N SER A 8 15.34 42.21 -34.00
CA SER A 8 14.31 41.16 -33.90
C SER A 8 14.80 39.76 -34.29
N LEU A 9 15.98 39.64 -34.90
CA LEU A 9 16.49 38.37 -35.40
C LEU A 9 17.46 37.68 -34.44
N VAL A 10 17.92 38.37 -33.39
CA VAL A 10 18.87 37.83 -32.42
C VAL A 10 18.17 37.18 -31.23
N LEU A 11 16.87 37.41 -31.04
CA LEU A 11 16.11 36.88 -29.90
C LEU A 11 15.45 35.50 -30.17
N ALA A 12 15.53 35.00 -31.39
CA ALA A 12 14.93 33.70 -31.78
C ALA A 12 15.89 32.50 -31.77
N GLY A 13 17.16 32.71 -31.39
CA GLY A 13 18.21 31.70 -31.51
C GLY A 13 18.65 31.01 -30.22
N VAL A 14 18.07 31.30 -29.06
CA VAL A 14 18.61 30.82 -27.77
C VAL A 14 17.69 29.81 -27.06
N MET A 15 16.59 29.34 -27.65
CA MET A 15 15.68 28.39 -27.05
C MET A 15 15.73 26.98 -27.64
N ALA A 16 16.85 26.54 -28.17
CA ALA A 16 16.96 25.18 -28.72
C ALA A 16 18.19 24.42 -28.22
N LEU A 17 18.45 24.45 -26.92
CA LEU A 17 19.49 23.58 -26.33
C LEU A 17 19.15 23.30 -24.88
N SER A 18 18.33 22.29 -24.64
CA SER A 18 18.40 21.45 -23.44
C SER A 18 17.27 20.41 -23.39
N VAL A 19 17.29 19.44 -24.25
CA VAL A 19 16.67 18.14 -23.95
C VAL A 19 17.66 17.04 -24.36
N THR A 20 18.71 16.89 -23.57
CA THR A 20 19.41 15.62 -23.54
C THR A 20 18.88 14.87 -22.34
N GLY A 21 17.70 14.30 -22.50
CA GLY A 21 17.16 13.31 -21.59
C GLY A 21 17.96 12.03 -21.75
N CYS A 22 18.76 11.69 -20.75
CA CYS A 22 19.29 10.37 -20.59
C CYS A 22 18.12 9.40 -20.40
N VAL A 23 17.81 8.63 -21.44
CA VAL A 23 16.98 7.44 -21.36
C VAL A 23 17.82 6.39 -20.66
N ASN A 24 17.63 6.23 -19.36
CA ASN A 24 18.09 5.09 -18.63
C ASN A 24 16.98 4.04 -18.69
N GLN A 25 17.10 3.12 -19.66
CA GLN A 25 16.24 1.95 -19.72
C GLN A 25 16.59 1.03 -18.56
N HIS A 26 15.75 1.02 -17.54
CA HIS A 26 15.70 -0.03 -16.53
C HIS A 26 14.48 -0.89 -16.83
N PRO A 27 14.58 -2.23 -16.77
CA PRO A 27 13.46 -3.08 -17.12
C PRO A 27 12.31 -2.91 -16.14
N GLU A 28 11.12 -2.84 -16.70
CA GLU A 28 9.84 -2.68 -16.01
C GLU A 28 9.60 -3.83 -15.01
N GLU A 29 9.65 -3.51 -13.73
CA GLU A 29 8.84 -4.24 -12.77
C GLU A 29 7.49 -3.55 -12.70
N THR A 30 6.48 -4.25 -13.18
CA THR A 30 5.08 -3.81 -13.17
C THR A 30 4.54 -3.90 -11.74
N GLY A 31 4.92 -2.96 -10.89
CA GLY A 31 4.27 -2.69 -9.62
C GLY A 31 3.24 -1.59 -9.85
N SER A 32 1.98 -1.96 -9.96
CA SER A 32 0.89 -0.99 -9.96
C SER A 32 0.82 -0.33 -8.58
N THR A 33 1.49 0.79 -8.42
CA THR A 33 1.36 1.68 -7.28
C THR A 33 0.14 2.58 -7.52
N ASN A 34 -1.04 2.12 -7.13
CA ASN A 34 -2.16 3.02 -6.92
C ASN A 34 -1.98 3.68 -5.54
N ALA A 35 -1.11 4.70 -5.48
CA ALA A 35 -1.07 5.61 -4.36
C ALA A 35 -2.29 6.53 -4.49
N ASN A 36 -3.29 6.37 -3.63
CA ASN A 36 -4.35 7.34 -3.48
C ASN A 36 -3.77 8.69 -3.03
N GLU A 37 -4.20 9.76 -3.64
CA GLU A 37 -3.70 11.15 -3.48
C GLU A 37 -3.82 11.76 -2.06
N SER A 38 -4.25 11.00 -1.05
CA SER A 38 -4.32 11.47 0.35
C SER A 38 -3.13 11.06 1.21
N GLY A 39 -2.17 10.31 0.68
CA GLY A 39 -0.93 9.95 1.41
C GLY A 39 -1.12 8.97 2.57
N GLU A 40 -2.32 8.52 2.87
CA GLU A 40 -2.61 7.57 3.94
C GLU A 40 -2.85 6.18 3.36
N VAL A 41 -2.03 5.22 3.80
CA VAL A 41 -2.09 3.82 3.32
C VAL A 41 -3.38 3.16 3.81
N ARG A 42 -4.13 2.56 2.91
CA ARG A 42 -5.38 1.86 3.19
C ARG A 42 -5.12 0.39 3.48
N LEU A 43 -5.35 -0.03 4.71
CA LEU A 43 -5.02 -1.36 5.20
C LEU A 43 -6.26 -2.16 5.59
N VAL A 44 -6.25 -3.46 5.31
CA VAL A 44 -7.25 -4.43 5.80
C VAL A 44 -6.54 -5.45 6.68
N ALA A 45 -7.03 -5.69 7.89
CA ALA A 45 -6.53 -6.73 8.79
C ALA A 45 -7.53 -7.90 8.85
N THR A 46 -7.09 -9.09 8.47
CA THR A 46 -7.98 -10.27 8.37
C THR A 46 -7.97 -11.18 9.60
N SER A 47 -7.25 -10.81 10.65
CA SER A 47 -7.31 -11.55 11.93
C SER A 47 -7.17 -10.63 13.13
N PRO A 48 -7.68 -11.04 14.32
CA PRO A 48 -7.56 -10.25 15.54
C PRO A 48 -6.10 -9.97 15.93
N ALA A 49 -5.21 -10.95 15.80
CA ALA A 49 -3.80 -10.78 16.11
C ALA A 49 -3.12 -9.73 15.21
N VAL A 50 -3.45 -9.72 13.93
CA VAL A 50 -2.97 -8.71 12.99
C VAL A 50 -3.52 -7.33 13.34
N ALA A 51 -4.81 -7.23 13.69
CA ALA A 51 -5.43 -5.97 14.12
C ALA A 51 -4.76 -5.41 15.39
N GLN A 52 -4.39 -6.27 16.35
CA GLN A 52 -3.64 -5.85 17.55
C GLN A 52 -2.24 -5.30 17.20
N ILE A 53 -1.55 -5.91 16.24
CA ILE A 53 -0.26 -5.40 15.75
C ILE A 53 -0.44 -4.03 15.08
N CYS A 54 -1.43 -3.89 14.21
CA CYS A 54 -1.74 -2.61 13.57
C CYS A 54 -2.06 -1.52 14.60
N ASN A 55 -2.81 -1.84 15.64
CA ASN A 55 -3.11 -0.91 16.74
C ASN A 55 -1.84 -0.46 17.47
N ARG A 56 -0.91 -1.38 17.77
CA ARG A 56 0.37 -1.05 18.43
C ARG A 56 1.26 -0.14 17.57
N LEU A 57 1.19 -0.29 16.24
CA LEU A 57 1.93 0.53 15.29
C LEU A 57 1.17 1.82 14.91
N ASN A 58 0.05 2.12 15.55
CA ASN A 58 -0.81 3.25 15.18
C ASN A 58 -1.20 3.29 13.69
N LEU A 59 -1.42 2.14 13.08
CA LEU A 59 -1.90 2.02 11.71
C LEU A 59 -3.42 2.05 11.67
N ASP A 60 -3.99 2.83 10.77
CA ASP A 60 -5.43 2.86 10.54
C ASP A 60 -5.86 1.74 9.60
N LEU A 61 -7.09 1.25 9.80
CA LEU A 61 -7.66 0.17 9.01
C LEU A 61 -8.94 0.66 8.31
N VAL A 62 -9.10 0.28 7.04
CA VAL A 62 -10.36 0.48 6.30
C VAL A 62 -11.25 -0.76 6.34
N GLY A 63 -10.68 -1.90 6.73
CA GLY A 63 -11.40 -3.16 6.91
C GLY A 63 -10.78 -4.02 8.01
N ILE A 64 -11.62 -4.75 8.75
CA ILE A 64 -11.20 -5.59 9.85
C ILE A 64 -11.93 -6.93 9.84
N CYS A 65 -11.31 -7.99 10.35
CA CYS A 65 -11.93 -9.30 10.44
C CYS A 65 -13.15 -9.31 11.38
N GLN A 66 -14.08 -10.20 11.10
CA GLN A 66 -15.09 -10.61 12.08
C GLN A 66 -14.41 -11.46 13.15
N SER A 67 -14.66 -11.15 14.42
CA SER A 67 -14.07 -11.87 15.56
C SER A 67 -15.08 -11.97 16.71
N THR A 68 -14.96 -13.08 17.46
CA THR A 68 -15.62 -13.24 18.78
C THR A 68 -14.74 -12.75 19.92
N SER A 69 -13.46 -12.51 19.66
CA SER A 69 -12.54 -11.89 20.59
C SER A 69 -12.64 -10.36 20.51
N GLU A 70 -12.33 -9.67 21.59
CA GLU A 70 -12.27 -8.21 21.60
C GLU A 70 -11.24 -7.70 20.59
N LEU A 71 -11.68 -6.79 19.78
CA LEU A 71 -10.83 -6.01 18.85
C LEU A 71 -10.47 -4.69 19.53
N PRO A 72 -9.37 -4.03 19.10
CA PRO A 72 -9.04 -2.72 19.66
C PRO A 72 -10.15 -1.70 19.40
N GLU A 73 -10.54 -0.95 20.42
CA GLU A 73 -11.58 0.11 20.35
C GLU A 73 -11.31 1.13 19.23
N ARG A 74 -10.03 1.35 18.90
CA ARG A 74 -9.62 2.21 17.78
C ARG A 74 -10.32 1.86 16.46
N TYR A 75 -10.70 0.60 16.30
CA TYR A 75 -11.31 0.09 15.07
C TYR A 75 -12.82 -0.10 15.18
N ASP A 76 -13.44 0.48 16.20
CA ASP A 76 -14.90 0.48 16.33
C ASP A 76 -15.54 1.18 15.12
N GLY A 77 -16.48 0.49 14.49
CA GLY A 77 -17.15 1.02 13.30
C GLY A 77 -16.42 0.81 11.97
N VAL A 78 -15.20 0.22 11.98
CA VAL A 78 -14.51 -0.17 10.75
C VAL A 78 -15.27 -1.31 10.07
N THR A 79 -15.32 -1.28 8.73
CA THR A 79 -16.04 -2.26 7.94
C THR A 79 -15.52 -3.68 8.18
N THR A 80 -16.43 -4.61 8.51
CA THR A 80 -16.09 -6.02 8.72
C THR A 80 -15.96 -6.75 7.38
N VAL A 81 -14.82 -7.42 7.17
CA VAL A 81 -14.48 -8.13 5.91
C VAL A 81 -14.63 -9.65 6.01
N GLY A 82 -15.38 -10.16 6.99
CA GLY A 82 -15.57 -11.58 7.17
C GLY A 82 -14.55 -12.24 8.09
N MET A 83 -14.56 -13.57 8.15
CA MET A 83 -13.70 -14.34 9.05
C MET A 83 -12.29 -14.53 8.48
N ALA A 84 -11.29 -14.71 9.36
CA ALA A 84 -9.89 -14.84 8.98
C ALA A 84 -9.63 -15.93 7.92
N MET A 85 -10.29 -17.06 8.00
CA MET A 85 -10.13 -18.20 7.08
C MET A 85 -10.96 -18.06 5.80
N ASN A 86 -11.98 -17.21 5.82
CA ASN A 86 -12.85 -16.97 4.68
C ASN A 86 -13.28 -15.50 4.63
N PRO A 87 -12.35 -14.61 4.27
CA PRO A 87 -12.66 -13.19 4.11
C PRO A 87 -13.56 -12.97 2.89
N ASP A 88 -14.40 -11.95 2.98
CA ASP A 88 -15.28 -11.54 1.89
C ASP A 88 -14.49 -10.67 0.90
N LEU A 89 -14.16 -11.24 -0.24
CA LEU A 89 -13.34 -10.59 -1.26
C LEU A 89 -14.06 -9.43 -1.96
N GLU A 90 -15.37 -9.46 -2.03
CA GLU A 90 -16.16 -8.38 -2.63
C GLU A 90 -16.15 -7.14 -1.73
N ILE A 91 -16.31 -7.34 -0.42
CA ILE A 91 -16.20 -6.26 0.55
C ILE A 91 -14.77 -5.70 0.52
N ILE A 92 -13.74 -6.56 0.59
CA ILE A 92 -12.35 -6.13 0.54
C ILE A 92 -12.08 -5.30 -0.71
N LYS A 93 -12.49 -5.78 -1.88
CA LYS A 93 -12.32 -5.07 -3.14
C LYS A 93 -13.03 -3.71 -3.16
N SER A 94 -14.22 -3.64 -2.58
CA SER A 94 -14.99 -2.38 -2.50
C SER A 94 -14.33 -1.32 -1.61
N LEU A 95 -13.50 -1.74 -0.66
CA LEU A 95 -12.73 -0.85 0.21
C LEU A 95 -11.49 -0.26 -0.48
N ASP A 96 -11.11 -0.80 -1.64
CA ASP A 96 -9.93 -0.37 -2.40
C ASP A 96 -8.66 -0.23 -1.51
N PRO A 97 -8.24 -1.31 -0.83
CA PRO A 97 -7.08 -1.24 0.05
C PRO A 97 -5.77 -1.34 -0.73
N ASP A 98 -4.72 -0.70 -0.22
CA ASP A 98 -3.35 -0.85 -0.74
C ASP A 98 -2.77 -2.21 -0.35
N TYR A 99 -3.04 -2.67 0.88
CA TYR A 99 -2.57 -3.95 1.39
C TYR A 99 -3.59 -4.68 2.25
N ILE A 100 -3.60 -6.00 2.10
CA ILE A 100 -4.28 -6.93 3.00
C ILE A 100 -3.23 -7.58 3.90
N LEU A 101 -3.41 -7.46 5.22
CA LEU A 101 -2.54 -8.04 6.22
C LEU A 101 -3.18 -9.31 6.79
N SER A 102 -2.48 -10.44 6.67
CA SER A 102 -2.98 -11.76 7.07
C SER A 102 -1.93 -12.57 7.84
N PRO A 103 -2.33 -13.57 8.65
CA PRO A 103 -1.38 -14.50 9.24
C PRO A 103 -0.72 -15.38 8.18
N ALA A 104 0.59 -15.62 8.29
CA ALA A 104 1.34 -16.48 7.36
C ALA A 104 0.86 -17.93 7.35
N THR A 105 0.15 -18.37 8.39
CA THR A 105 -0.48 -19.72 8.43
C THR A 105 -1.53 -19.93 7.36
N LEU A 106 -2.14 -18.86 6.86
CA LEU A 106 -3.20 -18.88 5.84
C LEU A 106 -2.69 -18.47 4.45
N GLN A 107 -1.39 -18.24 4.29
CA GLN A 107 -0.81 -17.70 3.06
C GLN A 107 -1.13 -18.56 1.83
N ASN A 108 -0.95 -19.87 1.91
CA ASN A 108 -1.16 -20.77 0.78
C ASN A 108 -2.60 -20.73 0.25
N ASP A 109 -3.57 -20.54 1.15
CA ASP A 109 -4.99 -20.55 0.83
C ASP A 109 -5.51 -19.18 0.39
N LEU A 110 -4.96 -18.10 0.97
CA LEU A 110 -5.49 -16.75 0.78
C LEU A 110 -4.72 -15.92 -0.25
N GLN A 111 -3.42 -16.12 -0.41
CA GLN A 111 -2.62 -15.35 -1.38
C GLN A 111 -3.18 -15.41 -2.81
N PRO A 112 -3.57 -16.59 -3.36
CA PRO A 112 -4.17 -16.64 -4.70
C PRO A 112 -5.51 -15.91 -4.79
N LYS A 113 -6.30 -15.93 -3.70
CA LYS A 113 -7.59 -15.22 -3.63
C LYS A 113 -7.39 -13.70 -3.66
N TYR A 114 -6.45 -13.18 -2.88
CA TYR A 114 -6.14 -11.74 -2.87
C TYR A 114 -5.55 -11.28 -4.21
N ALA A 115 -4.69 -12.08 -4.81
CA ALA A 115 -4.16 -11.82 -6.14
C ALA A 115 -5.27 -11.76 -7.21
N SER A 116 -6.32 -12.60 -7.08
CA SER A 116 -7.44 -12.62 -8.03
C SER A 116 -8.26 -11.34 -8.04
N ILE A 117 -8.27 -10.58 -6.94
CA ILE A 117 -8.92 -9.27 -6.85
C ILE A 117 -7.97 -8.10 -7.07
N GLY A 118 -6.68 -8.38 -7.37
CA GLY A 118 -5.68 -7.38 -7.70
C GLY A 118 -5.13 -6.60 -6.51
N VAL A 119 -5.28 -7.10 -5.28
CA VAL A 119 -4.80 -6.42 -4.06
C VAL A 119 -3.53 -7.07 -3.54
N SER A 120 -2.54 -6.25 -3.18
CA SER A 120 -1.31 -6.71 -2.56
C SER A 120 -1.56 -7.26 -1.16
N SER A 121 -0.85 -8.32 -0.78
CA SER A 121 -1.00 -8.94 0.54
C SER A 121 0.34 -9.12 1.24
N LEU A 122 0.33 -8.90 2.56
CA LEU A 122 1.45 -9.11 3.45
C LEU A 122 1.07 -10.17 4.48
N PHE A 123 1.91 -11.19 4.62
CA PHE A 123 1.67 -12.30 5.52
C PHE A 123 2.63 -12.27 6.70
N LEU A 124 2.07 -12.12 7.91
CA LEU A 124 2.81 -11.96 9.14
C LEU A 124 3.09 -13.32 9.77
N ASN A 125 4.36 -13.57 10.13
CA ASN A 125 4.74 -14.78 10.84
C ASN A 125 4.45 -14.63 12.33
N LEU A 126 3.34 -15.22 12.77
CA LEU A 126 2.89 -15.19 14.17
C LEU A 126 3.10 -16.55 14.87
N LYS A 127 3.89 -17.47 14.27
CA LYS A 127 4.14 -18.82 14.81
C LYS A 127 5.21 -18.86 15.90
N SER A 128 6.10 -17.89 15.92
CA SER A 128 7.17 -17.77 16.91
C SER A 128 7.31 -16.32 17.37
N ILE A 129 7.94 -16.13 18.51
CA ILE A 129 8.21 -14.80 19.07
C ILE A 129 9.11 -13.99 18.13
N GLU A 130 10.18 -14.61 17.63
CA GLU A 130 11.11 -13.99 16.70
C GLU A 130 10.41 -13.61 15.39
N GLY A 131 9.57 -14.50 14.85
CA GLY A 131 8.79 -14.22 13.63
C GLY A 131 7.79 -13.09 13.81
N MET A 132 7.17 -13.00 14.98
CA MET A 132 6.27 -11.91 15.33
C MET A 132 7.02 -10.57 15.42
N TYR A 133 8.15 -10.53 16.09
CA TYR A 133 8.97 -9.30 16.16
C TYR A 133 9.44 -8.86 14.79
N ALA A 134 9.98 -9.76 13.97
CA ALA A 134 10.40 -9.45 12.62
C ALA A 134 9.22 -8.94 11.75
N SER A 135 8.02 -9.46 11.95
CA SER A 135 6.82 -8.99 11.25
C SER A 135 6.42 -7.58 11.70
N ILE A 136 6.51 -7.28 13.00
CA ILE A 136 6.21 -5.96 13.56
C ILE A 136 7.23 -4.93 13.05
N GLU A 137 8.52 -5.24 13.12
CA GLU A 137 9.60 -4.39 12.61
C GLU A 137 9.42 -4.10 11.11
N GLY A 138 9.21 -5.15 10.30
CA GLY A 138 9.00 -4.99 8.85
C GLY A 138 7.76 -4.17 8.48
N LEU A 139 6.69 -4.24 9.27
CA LEU A 139 5.54 -3.36 9.09
C LEU A 139 5.86 -1.92 9.52
N GLY A 140 6.58 -1.75 10.64
CA GLY A 140 7.03 -0.45 11.14
C GLY A 140 7.88 0.28 10.10
N GLU A 141 8.90 -0.38 9.58
CA GLU A 141 9.76 0.14 8.51
C GLU A 141 8.94 0.48 7.25
N LYS A 142 8.09 -0.46 6.79
CA LYS A 142 7.30 -0.29 5.57
C LYS A 142 6.35 0.91 5.63
N PHE A 143 5.75 1.16 6.78
CA PHE A 143 4.73 2.20 6.96
C PHE A 143 5.22 3.41 7.77
N GLY A 144 6.53 3.50 8.05
CA GLY A 144 7.12 4.63 8.78
C GLY A 144 6.62 4.74 10.22
N ARG A 145 6.50 3.61 10.91
CA ARG A 145 6.03 3.47 12.30
C ARG A 145 7.07 2.74 13.17
N GLU A 146 8.32 3.16 13.10
CA GLU A 146 9.41 2.62 13.95
C GLU A 146 9.31 3.06 15.41
#